data_b484e78db2832cd533e87de0c91e5533
#
_entry.id   b484e78db2832cd533e87de0c91e5533
#
_cell.length_a   1.000
_cell.length_b   1.000
_cell.length_c   1.000
_cell.angle_alpha   90.00
_cell.angle_beta   90.00
_cell.angle_gamma   90.00
#
_symmetry.space_group_name_H-M   'P 1'
#
loop_
_entity.id
_entity.type
_entity.pdbx_description
1 polymer ?
#
loop_
_entity_poly.entity_id
_entity_poly.type
_entity_poly.pdbx_seq_one_letter_code
_entity_poly.pdbx_strand_id
1 'polypeptide(L)'
;MNGGKRIKVVAVSDIGNSRSNNEDNLFLSCYKQEKFIINECAESKFVVSSYLPDNFCCAVSDGMGGHEFGEVASLKVVEYLSIHYDELINSIHNKEAIRSQVTRLNDQFCIFAARNKNYRNMGSTLCGVVSDGKQALCFNVGDSRAYTFCSGKLRQITVDHSEGQRLFDLELLTAEELKTFPNRKAIYKYIGQKTTLIPDIFEIEDYSSCSYILLCTDGLTDVLSDDEIESVLGSTDIDINRKSQLLIDLALKRRLNAGDNITLILIEF
;
A
#
# COMPACT_ATOMS: atom_id res chain seq x y z
N MET A 1 12.35 -10.62 31.52
CA MET A 1 11.53 -10.73 30.29
C MET A 1 11.00 -9.34 30.01
N ASN A 2 11.64 -8.61 29.10
CA ASN A 2 11.15 -7.29 28.70
C ASN A 2 9.82 -7.46 28.00
N GLY A 3 8.73 -7.00 28.60
CA GLY A 3 7.42 -6.92 27.96
C GLY A 3 7.42 -5.82 26.90
N GLY A 4 8.07 -6.07 25.77
CA GLY A 4 7.98 -5.19 24.61
C GLY A 4 6.51 -5.05 24.19
N LYS A 5 6.06 -3.85 23.92
CA LYS A 5 4.73 -3.56 23.40
C LYS A 5 4.59 -4.35 22.07
N ARG A 6 3.60 -5.23 21.98
CA ARG A 6 3.39 -6.03 20.77
C ARG A 6 2.79 -5.14 19.70
N ILE A 7 3.42 -5.05 18.55
CA ILE A 7 2.91 -4.33 17.39
C ILE A 7 1.71 -5.10 16.84
N LYS A 8 0.52 -4.50 16.88
CA LYS A 8 -0.70 -5.12 16.37
C LYS A 8 -0.93 -4.68 14.93
N VAL A 9 -1.40 -5.58 14.09
CA VAL A 9 -1.72 -5.30 12.70
C VAL A 9 -3.10 -5.81 12.34
N VAL A 10 -3.83 -5.00 11.59
CA VAL A 10 -5.10 -5.40 10.94
C VAL A 10 -4.97 -5.07 9.47
N ALA A 11 -5.26 -6.05 8.62
CA ALA A 11 -5.36 -5.85 7.20
C ALA A 11 -6.74 -6.23 6.70
N VAL A 12 -7.28 -5.43 5.81
CA VAL A 12 -8.58 -5.64 5.18
C VAL A 12 -8.43 -5.40 3.69
N SER A 13 -9.00 -6.31 2.89
CA SER A 13 -9.22 -6.09 1.47
C SER A 13 -10.66 -6.40 1.15
N ASP A 14 -11.32 -5.54 0.39
CA ASP A 14 -12.72 -5.63 0.01
C ASP A 14 -12.85 -5.35 -1.50
N ILE A 15 -13.62 -6.18 -2.19
CA ILE A 15 -13.83 -6.08 -3.64
C ILE A 15 -14.51 -4.75 -4.04
N GLY A 16 -15.14 -4.07 -3.08
CA GLY A 16 -15.92 -2.87 -3.37
C GLY A 16 -17.31 -3.18 -3.91
N ASN A 17 -18.02 -2.13 -4.31
CA ASN A 17 -19.43 -2.25 -4.70
C ASN A 17 -19.67 -2.45 -6.20
N SER A 18 -18.64 -2.33 -7.04
CA SER A 18 -18.81 -2.28 -8.52
C SER A 18 -17.90 -3.22 -9.28
N ARG A 19 -16.87 -3.75 -8.65
CA ARG A 19 -15.95 -4.67 -9.29
C ARG A 19 -16.45 -6.11 -9.18
N SER A 20 -16.18 -6.91 -10.20
CA SER A 20 -16.45 -8.36 -10.19
C SER A 20 -15.22 -9.18 -9.76
N ASN A 21 -14.07 -8.54 -9.67
CA ASN A 21 -12.80 -9.12 -9.30
C ASN A 21 -12.05 -8.20 -8.34
N ASN A 22 -11.27 -8.76 -7.42
CA ASN A 22 -10.37 -8.01 -6.57
C ASN A 22 -8.97 -8.06 -7.18
N GLU A 23 -8.51 -6.92 -7.71
CA GLU A 23 -7.20 -6.75 -8.30
C GLU A 23 -6.15 -6.26 -7.29
N ASP A 24 -6.60 -5.90 -6.07
CA ASP A 24 -5.72 -5.56 -4.96
C ASP A 24 -5.10 -6.80 -4.31
N ASN A 25 -3.94 -6.61 -3.73
CA ASN A 25 -3.28 -7.61 -2.90
C ASN A 25 -2.50 -6.97 -1.76
N LEU A 26 -2.11 -7.77 -0.78
CA LEU A 26 -1.31 -7.33 0.36
C LEU A 26 -0.30 -8.39 0.79
N PHE A 27 0.75 -7.94 1.47
CA PHE A 27 1.74 -8.78 2.12
C PHE A 27 1.92 -8.37 3.58
N LEU A 28 1.90 -9.34 4.49
CA LEU A 28 2.24 -9.18 5.91
C LEU A 28 3.27 -10.23 6.32
N SER A 29 4.39 -9.80 6.88
CA SER A 29 5.30 -10.68 7.61
C SER A 29 4.87 -10.72 9.07
N CYS A 30 4.18 -11.76 9.52
CA CYS A 30 3.64 -11.85 10.87
C CYS A 30 4.54 -12.60 11.85
N TYR A 31 4.18 -12.52 13.13
CA TYR A 31 4.87 -13.20 14.20
C TYR A 31 4.92 -14.72 13.95
N LYS A 32 6.05 -15.38 14.31
CA LYS A 32 6.33 -16.81 14.07
C LYS A 32 6.51 -17.20 12.60
N GLN A 33 6.97 -16.29 11.76
CA GLN A 33 7.21 -16.52 10.32
C GLN A 33 5.93 -16.86 9.53
N GLU A 34 4.76 -16.57 10.08
CA GLU A 34 3.53 -16.58 9.29
C GLU A 34 3.57 -15.45 8.27
N LYS A 35 3.10 -15.73 7.07
CA LYS A 35 3.00 -14.75 5.97
C LYS A 35 1.57 -14.76 5.46
N PHE A 36 1.01 -13.57 5.27
CA PHE A 36 -0.31 -13.43 4.66
C PHE A 36 -0.17 -12.71 3.34
N ILE A 37 -0.74 -13.32 2.33
CA ILE A 37 -1.01 -12.75 1.00
C ILE A 37 -2.43 -13.18 0.63
N ILE A 38 -3.09 -12.39 -0.22
CA ILE A 38 -4.39 -12.78 -0.76
C ILE A 38 -4.14 -13.67 -1.98
N ASN A 39 -4.32 -14.97 -1.84
CA ASN A 39 -3.99 -15.93 -2.89
C ASN A 39 -5.11 -16.15 -3.91
N GLU A 40 -6.36 -15.81 -3.57
CA GLU A 40 -7.53 -16.09 -4.41
C GLU A 40 -8.43 -14.86 -4.50
N CYS A 41 -8.73 -14.47 -5.73
CA CYS A 41 -9.61 -13.34 -6.06
C CYS A 41 -11.10 -13.62 -5.76
N ALA A 42 -11.43 -14.78 -5.22
CA ALA A 42 -12.82 -15.24 -5.07
C ALA A 42 -13.53 -14.74 -3.82
N GLU A 43 -12.81 -14.22 -2.82
CA GLU A 43 -13.44 -13.70 -1.62
C GLU A 43 -13.80 -12.23 -1.79
N SER A 44 -15.06 -11.90 -1.60
CA SER A 44 -15.54 -10.51 -1.62
C SER A 44 -14.88 -9.64 -0.54
N LYS A 45 -14.37 -10.27 0.52
CA LYS A 45 -13.70 -9.61 1.64
C LYS A 45 -12.69 -10.51 2.31
N PHE A 46 -11.49 -9.99 2.54
CA PHE A 46 -10.42 -10.59 3.34
C PHE A 46 -10.17 -9.74 4.58
N VAL A 47 -10.06 -10.35 5.75
CA VAL A 47 -9.72 -9.68 7.01
C VAL A 47 -8.76 -10.54 7.82
N VAL A 48 -7.65 -9.96 8.23
CA VAL A 48 -6.71 -10.59 9.16
C VAL A 48 -6.36 -9.62 10.29
N SER A 49 -6.30 -10.15 11.51
CA SER A 49 -5.78 -9.43 12.69
C SER A 49 -4.70 -10.30 13.34
N SER A 50 -3.51 -9.76 13.49
CA SER A 50 -2.34 -10.48 13.99
C SER A 50 -1.38 -9.55 14.73
N TYR A 51 -0.18 -10.05 15.02
CA TYR A 51 0.92 -9.29 15.59
C TYR A 51 2.14 -9.36 14.67
N LEU A 52 2.84 -8.22 14.57
CA LEU A 52 4.11 -8.14 13.86
C LEU A 52 5.27 -8.36 14.84
N PRO A 53 6.39 -8.95 14.39
CA PRO A 53 7.67 -8.88 15.10
C PRO A 53 8.21 -7.45 15.05
N ASP A 54 9.24 -7.13 15.83
CA ASP A 54 9.89 -5.82 15.78
C ASP A 54 10.46 -5.53 14.37
N ASN A 55 11.03 -6.55 13.74
CA ASN A 55 11.48 -6.52 12.35
C ASN A 55 10.39 -7.08 11.44
N PHE A 56 9.76 -6.22 10.67
CA PHE A 56 8.65 -6.60 9.79
C PHE A 56 8.72 -5.94 8.42
N CYS A 57 7.98 -6.49 7.48
CA CYS A 57 7.66 -5.90 6.19
C CYS A 57 6.17 -6.08 5.91
N CYS A 58 5.51 -4.99 5.53
CA CYS A 58 4.11 -4.97 5.11
C CYS A 58 3.99 -4.17 3.82
N ALA A 59 3.10 -4.58 2.92
CA ALA A 59 2.88 -3.86 1.66
C ALA A 59 1.46 -4.08 1.14
N VAL A 60 0.96 -3.09 0.40
CA VAL A 60 -0.22 -3.17 -0.46
C VAL A 60 0.19 -3.02 -1.91
N SER A 61 -0.59 -3.62 -2.81
CA SER A 61 -0.33 -3.64 -4.25
C SER A 61 -1.67 -3.63 -4.97
N ASP A 62 -1.89 -2.63 -5.81
CA ASP A 62 -3.07 -2.47 -6.66
C ASP A 62 -2.73 -2.87 -8.07
N GLY A 63 -3.42 -3.88 -8.57
CA GLY A 63 -3.15 -4.48 -9.86
C GLY A 63 -3.88 -3.78 -10.99
N MET A 64 -3.19 -3.48 -12.06
CA MET A 64 -3.75 -2.89 -13.27
C MET A 64 -3.44 -3.75 -14.49
N GLY A 65 -4.45 -4.05 -15.27
CA GLY A 65 -4.31 -4.97 -16.43
C GLY A 65 -5.09 -4.57 -17.66
N GLY A 66 -5.71 -3.41 -17.69
CA GLY A 66 -6.40 -2.86 -18.87
C GLY A 66 -7.57 -3.69 -19.39
N HIS A 67 -8.18 -4.54 -18.59
CA HIS A 67 -9.39 -5.36 -18.66
C HIS A 67 -9.21 -6.79 -18.13
N GLU A 68 -7.99 -7.31 -18.02
CA GLU A 68 -7.71 -8.67 -17.54
C GLU A 68 -6.33 -8.71 -16.86
N PHE A 69 -6.18 -9.56 -15.81
CA PHE A 69 -4.92 -9.88 -15.13
C PHE A 69 -4.34 -8.86 -14.15
N GLY A 70 -5.11 -7.86 -13.67
CA GLY A 70 -4.68 -6.98 -12.57
C GLY A 70 -4.40 -7.78 -11.29
N GLU A 71 -5.27 -8.75 -10.97
CA GLU A 71 -5.12 -9.67 -9.84
C GLU A 71 -3.84 -10.52 -9.93
N VAL A 72 -3.45 -10.91 -11.14
CA VAL A 72 -2.19 -11.64 -11.38
C VAL A 72 -1.00 -10.71 -11.14
N ALA A 73 -1.12 -9.44 -11.53
CA ALA A 73 -0.05 -8.48 -11.36
C ALA A 73 0.23 -8.20 -9.89
N SER A 74 -0.79 -7.83 -9.12
CA SER A 74 -0.65 -7.54 -7.68
C SER A 74 -0.17 -8.78 -6.91
N LEU A 75 -0.71 -9.97 -7.23
CA LEU A 75 -0.27 -11.22 -6.63
C LEU A 75 1.23 -11.48 -6.88
N LYS A 76 1.73 -11.28 -8.10
CA LYS A 76 3.15 -11.49 -8.40
C LYS A 76 4.07 -10.54 -7.65
N VAL A 77 3.64 -9.31 -7.42
CA VAL A 77 4.38 -8.34 -6.59
C VAL A 77 4.50 -8.83 -5.15
N VAL A 78 3.38 -9.23 -4.52
CA VAL A 78 3.41 -9.67 -3.12
C VAL A 78 4.04 -11.05 -2.93
N GLU A 79 3.94 -11.96 -3.90
CA GLU A 79 4.69 -13.22 -3.91
C GLU A 79 6.20 -12.98 -3.90
N TYR A 80 6.68 -12.05 -4.73
CA TYR A 80 8.10 -11.68 -4.72
C TYR A 80 8.52 -11.14 -3.36
N LEU A 81 7.74 -10.22 -2.76
CA LEU A 81 8.02 -9.72 -1.42
C LEU A 81 8.04 -10.84 -0.38
N SER A 82 7.12 -11.78 -0.45
CA SER A 82 7.04 -12.90 0.50
C SER A 82 8.29 -13.79 0.51
N ILE A 83 9.03 -13.79 -0.60
CA ILE A 83 10.28 -14.56 -0.73
C ILE A 83 11.50 -13.75 -0.28
N HIS A 84 11.49 -12.42 -0.53
CA HIS A 84 12.67 -11.57 -0.41
C HIS A 84 12.61 -10.51 0.70
N TYR A 85 11.54 -10.47 1.52
CA TYR A 85 11.36 -9.42 2.53
C TYR A 85 12.48 -9.40 3.59
N ASP A 86 13.12 -10.53 3.88
CA ASP A 86 14.27 -10.58 4.79
C ASP A 86 15.45 -9.77 4.24
N GLU A 87 15.64 -9.74 2.92
CA GLU A 87 16.68 -8.93 2.28
C GLU A 87 16.37 -7.43 2.45
N LEU A 88 15.07 -7.02 2.40
CA LEU A 88 14.64 -5.64 2.66
C LEU A 88 14.92 -5.26 4.12
N ILE A 89 14.55 -6.11 5.08
CA ILE A 89 14.79 -5.88 6.51
C ILE A 89 16.30 -5.73 6.77
N ASN A 90 17.12 -6.62 6.23
CA ASN A 90 18.57 -6.56 6.39
C ASN A 90 19.21 -5.32 5.73
N SER A 91 18.51 -4.70 4.81
CA SER A 91 18.99 -3.51 4.07
C SER A 91 18.45 -2.19 4.62
N ILE A 92 17.76 -2.19 5.76
CA ILE A 92 17.04 -1.01 6.27
C ILE A 92 17.93 0.21 6.51
N HIS A 93 19.21 0.02 6.79
CA HIS A 93 20.18 1.12 6.96
C HIS A 93 20.74 1.66 5.64
N ASN A 94 20.29 1.13 4.48
CA ASN A 94 20.78 1.51 3.17
C ASN A 94 19.63 1.68 2.18
N LYS A 95 19.15 2.92 2.01
CA LYS A 95 18.05 3.26 1.08
C LYS A 95 18.32 2.80 -0.35
N GLU A 96 19.58 2.87 -0.81
CA GLU A 96 19.93 2.43 -2.17
C GLU A 96 19.85 0.92 -2.33
N ALA A 97 20.14 0.15 -1.28
CA ALA A 97 19.95 -1.31 -1.31
C ALA A 97 18.46 -1.66 -1.40
N ILE A 98 17.58 -0.99 -0.65
CA ILE A 98 16.12 -1.16 -0.76
C ILE A 98 15.65 -0.76 -2.16
N ARG A 99 16.10 0.39 -2.67
CA ARG A 99 15.79 0.84 -4.04
C ARG A 99 16.17 -0.21 -5.07
N SER A 100 17.39 -0.75 -4.98
CA SER A 100 17.88 -1.81 -5.86
C SER A 100 17.01 -3.07 -5.81
N GLN A 101 16.54 -3.46 -4.63
CA GLN A 101 15.68 -4.65 -4.48
C GLN A 101 14.30 -4.45 -5.11
N VAL A 102 13.68 -3.28 -4.94
CA VAL A 102 12.39 -2.97 -5.59
C VAL A 102 12.58 -2.84 -7.12
N THR A 103 13.71 -2.29 -7.58
CA THR A 103 14.04 -2.29 -9.02
C THR A 103 14.19 -3.73 -9.55
N ARG A 104 14.88 -4.60 -8.82
CA ARG A 104 15.00 -6.03 -9.17
C ARG A 104 13.65 -6.75 -9.20
N LEU A 105 12.72 -6.40 -8.30
CA LEU A 105 11.34 -6.88 -8.34
C LEU A 105 10.69 -6.52 -9.68
N ASN A 106 10.80 -5.28 -10.12
CA ASN A 106 10.28 -4.85 -11.42
C ASN A 106 10.88 -5.66 -12.58
N ASP A 107 12.19 -5.90 -12.57
CA ASP A 107 12.85 -6.67 -13.63
C ASP A 107 12.34 -8.12 -13.67
N GLN A 108 12.18 -8.77 -12.52
CA GLN A 108 11.63 -10.12 -12.44
C GLN A 108 10.15 -10.16 -12.87
N PHE A 109 9.38 -9.15 -12.51
CA PHE A 109 8.01 -9.00 -12.98
C PHE A 109 7.94 -8.85 -14.50
N CYS A 110 8.78 -8.01 -15.11
CA CYS A 110 8.86 -7.85 -16.56
C CYS A 110 9.23 -9.16 -17.27
N ILE A 111 10.19 -9.93 -16.70
CA ILE A 111 10.56 -11.26 -17.22
C ILE A 111 9.36 -12.22 -17.16
N PHE A 112 8.61 -12.22 -16.07
CA PHE A 112 7.40 -13.03 -15.92
C PHE A 112 6.33 -12.63 -16.95
N ALA A 113 6.03 -11.33 -17.06
CA ALA A 113 5.04 -10.79 -17.98
C ALA A 113 5.38 -11.07 -19.45
N ALA A 114 6.67 -11.10 -19.82
CA ALA A 114 7.12 -11.39 -21.18
C ALA A 114 6.85 -12.83 -21.65
N ARG A 115 6.66 -13.77 -20.69
CA ARG A 115 6.44 -15.20 -21.00
C ARG A 115 5.04 -15.49 -21.55
N ASN A 116 4.07 -14.60 -21.30
CA ASN A 116 2.70 -14.75 -21.78
C ASN A 116 2.25 -13.46 -22.47
N LYS A 117 1.72 -13.58 -23.70
CA LYS A 117 1.27 -12.43 -24.48
C LYS A 117 0.16 -11.65 -23.77
N ASN A 118 -0.68 -12.33 -22.99
CA ASN A 118 -1.79 -11.73 -22.25
C ASN A 118 -1.31 -10.86 -21.08
N TYR A 119 -0.10 -11.11 -20.55
CA TYR A 119 0.46 -10.38 -19.39
C TYR A 119 1.28 -9.15 -19.77
N ARG A 120 1.42 -8.85 -21.07
CA ARG A 120 2.36 -7.80 -21.55
C ARG A 120 2.03 -6.38 -21.11
N ASN A 121 0.77 -6.12 -20.79
CA ASN A 121 0.30 -4.78 -20.42
C ASN A 121 -0.21 -4.73 -18.96
N MET A 122 0.01 -5.78 -18.19
CA MET A 122 -0.29 -5.75 -16.77
C MET A 122 0.79 -5.00 -16.01
N GLY A 123 0.41 -4.40 -14.92
CA GLY A 123 1.29 -3.72 -13.98
C GLY A 123 0.67 -3.67 -12.61
N SER A 124 1.37 -3.12 -11.64
CA SER A 124 0.84 -2.95 -10.30
C SER A 124 1.50 -1.78 -9.59
N THR A 125 0.80 -1.21 -8.63
CA THR A 125 1.42 -0.36 -7.63
C THR A 125 2.18 -1.21 -6.62
N LEU A 126 2.99 -0.57 -5.80
CA LEU A 126 3.63 -1.15 -4.63
C LEU A 126 3.88 -0.06 -3.60
N CYS A 127 3.19 -0.13 -2.46
CA CYS A 127 3.46 0.74 -1.33
C CYS A 127 3.69 -0.13 -0.09
N GLY A 128 4.86 0.01 0.55
CA GLY A 128 5.19 -0.84 1.68
C GLY A 128 6.08 -0.16 2.72
N VAL A 129 6.11 -0.77 3.89
CA VAL A 129 6.94 -0.38 5.02
C VAL A 129 7.78 -1.56 5.48
N VAL A 130 9.07 -1.30 5.71
CA VAL A 130 10.00 -2.20 6.36
C VAL A 130 10.52 -1.58 7.65
N SER A 131 10.66 -2.37 8.71
CA SER A 131 11.15 -1.94 10.03
C SER A 131 12.12 -2.97 10.62
N ASP A 132 13.07 -2.48 11.43
CA ASP A 132 13.93 -3.29 12.32
C ASP A 132 13.58 -3.08 13.81
N GLY A 133 12.43 -2.46 14.10
CA GLY A 133 11.98 -2.11 15.44
C GLY A 133 12.58 -0.82 16.02
N LYS A 134 13.57 -0.21 15.35
CA LYS A 134 14.19 1.06 15.77
C LYS A 134 13.89 2.16 14.79
N GLN A 135 13.85 1.84 13.52
CA GLN A 135 13.51 2.72 12.43
C GLN A 135 12.60 2.02 11.43
N ALA A 136 11.96 2.79 10.58
CA ALA A 136 11.18 2.27 9.48
C ALA A 136 11.41 3.09 8.20
N LEU A 137 11.41 2.40 7.07
CA LEU A 137 11.44 3.00 5.74
C LEU A 137 10.19 2.61 4.98
N CYS A 138 9.64 3.58 4.26
CA CYS A 138 8.57 3.35 3.30
C CYS A 138 9.17 3.32 1.89
N PHE A 139 8.73 2.37 1.06
CA PHE A 139 9.05 2.29 -0.36
C PHE A 139 7.76 2.40 -1.18
N ASN A 140 7.81 3.18 -2.27
CA ASN A 140 6.62 3.45 -3.09
C ASN A 140 6.89 3.43 -4.60
N VAL A 141 5.93 2.83 -5.32
CA VAL A 141 5.78 2.84 -6.78
C VAL A 141 4.28 2.87 -7.07
N GLY A 142 3.78 3.95 -7.65
CA GLY A 142 2.35 4.12 -7.94
C GLY A 142 1.69 5.17 -7.05
N ASP A 143 0.40 5.10 -6.89
CA ASP A 143 -0.47 6.02 -6.15
C ASP A 143 -1.16 5.38 -4.92
N SER A 144 -0.84 4.13 -4.60
CA SER A 144 -1.09 3.58 -3.26
C SER A 144 -0.29 4.37 -2.22
N ARG A 145 -0.85 4.58 -1.04
CA ARG A 145 -0.31 5.54 -0.07
C ARG A 145 0.08 4.91 1.25
N ALA A 146 1.09 5.52 1.88
CA ALA A 146 1.47 5.30 3.26
C ALA A 146 1.26 6.57 4.08
N TYR A 147 0.70 6.42 5.28
CA TYR A 147 0.48 7.49 6.25
C TYR A 147 1.07 7.10 7.60
N THR A 148 1.50 8.11 8.34
CA THR A 148 1.74 8.01 9.80
C THR A 148 0.67 8.79 10.55
N PHE A 149 0.27 8.27 11.71
CA PHE A 149 -0.56 8.98 12.67
C PHE A 149 0.22 9.13 13.97
N CYS A 150 0.74 10.33 14.20
CA CYS A 150 1.62 10.65 15.32
C CYS A 150 1.08 11.88 16.05
N SER A 151 1.04 11.84 17.38
CA SER A 151 0.56 12.98 18.20
C SER A 151 -0.80 13.53 17.77
N GLY A 152 -1.71 12.65 17.33
CA GLY A 152 -3.07 13.02 16.92
C GLY A 152 -3.18 13.63 15.52
N LYS A 153 -2.12 13.55 14.71
CA LYS A 153 -2.09 14.09 13.34
C LYS A 153 -1.75 13.01 12.33
N LEU A 154 -2.51 13.00 11.22
CA LEU A 154 -2.26 12.20 10.04
C LEU A 154 -1.28 12.93 9.11
N ARG A 155 -0.30 12.20 8.60
CA ARG A 155 0.64 12.73 7.59
C ARG A 155 0.86 11.68 6.51
N GLN A 156 0.60 12.04 5.26
CA GLN A 156 1.00 11.22 4.12
C GLN A 156 2.52 11.21 3.99
N ILE A 157 3.11 10.03 3.84
CA ILE A 157 4.55 9.81 3.69
C ILE A 157 4.92 9.73 2.22
N THR A 158 4.10 9.04 1.42
CA THR A 158 4.34 8.83 -0.01
C THR A 158 3.89 10.04 -0.83
N VAL A 159 4.44 10.15 -2.04
CA VAL A 159 3.96 11.07 -3.07
C VAL A 159 3.42 10.21 -4.22
N ASP A 160 2.22 10.53 -4.69
CA ASP A 160 1.56 9.75 -5.74
C ASP A 160 2.32 9.87 -7.07
N HIS A 161 2.59 8.76 -7.72
CA HIS A 161 3.17 8.75 -9.07
C HIS A 161 2.07 8.88 -10.14
N SER A 162 1.26 9.90 -10.02
CA SER A 162 0.17 10.23 -10.94
C SER A 162 0.47 11.50 -11.73
N GLU A 163 -0.11 11.62 -12.93
CA GLU A 163 0.10 12.77 -13.80
C GLU A 163 -0.38 14.07 -13.15
N GLY A 164 -1.48 14.02 -12.39
CA GLY A 164 -1.96 15.17 -11.65
C GLY A 164 -0.97 15.66 -10.61
N GLN A 165 -0.44 14.75 -9.79
CA GLN A 165 0.58 15.09 -8.79
C GLN A 165 1.85 15.62 -9.44
N ARG A 166 2.31 14.99 -10.53
CA ARG A 166 3.48 15.45 -11.26
C ARG A 166 3.36 16.88 -11.78
N LEU A 167 2.19 17.24 -12.32
CA LEU A 167 1.93 18.59 -12.82
C LEU A 167 1.80 19.59 -11.67
N PHE A 168 1.25 19.19 -10.53
CA PHE A 168 1.19 20.01 -9.33
C PHE A 168 2.58 20.30 -8.77
N ASP A 169 3.44 19.27 -8.67
CA ASP A 169 4.83 19.41 -8.17
C ASP A 169 5.68 20.30 -9.09
N LEU A 170 5.36 20.33 -10.39
CA LEU A 170 5.99 21.22 -11.37
C LEU A 170 5.38 22.64 -11.38
N GLU A 171 4.47 22.95 -10.44
CA GLU A 171 3.74 24.23 -10.36
C GLU A 171 2.94 24.58 -11.64
N LEU A 172 2.60 23.56 -12.44
CA LEU A 172 1.79 23.72 -13.66
C LEU A 172 0.29 23.64 -13.37
N LEU A 173 -0.10 23.18 -12.19
CA LEU A 173 -1.47 23.16 -11.67
C LEU A 173 -1.49 23.71 -10.25
N THR A 174 -2.53 24.49 -9.96
CA THR A 174 -2.86 24.84 -8.57
C THR A 174 -3.60 23.67 -7.90
N ALA A 175 -3.71 23.70 -6.57
CA ALA A 175 -4.44 22.68 -5.81
C ALA A 175 -5.94 22.59 -6.23
N GLU A 176 -6.53 23.68 -6.66
CA GLU A 176 -7.91 23.70 -7.14
C GLU A 176 -8.04 23.08 -8.54
N GLU A 177 -7.12 23.41 -9.45
CA GLU A 177 -7.08 22.83 -10.80
C GLU A 177 -6.80 21.34 -10.78
N LEU A 178 -5.94 20.87 -9.87
CA LEU A 178 -5.64 19.44 -9.67
C LEU A 178 -6.92 18.63 -9.40
N LYS A 179 -7.86 19.14 -8.59
CA LYS A 179 -9.11 18.44 -8.25
C LYS A 179 -9.97 18.10 -9.48
N THR A 180 -9.90 18.92 -10.53
CA THR A 180 -10.72 18.80 -11.73
C THR A 180 -9.94 18.42 -12.98
N PHE A 181 -8.61 18.26 -12.87
CA PHE A 181 -7.76 17.96 -14.02
C PHE A 181 -8.13 16.59 -14.63
N PRO A 182 -8.42 16.53 -15.94
CA PRO A 182 -8.62 15.26 -16.63
C PRO A 182 -7.35 14.39 -16.54
N ASN A 183 -7.52 13.11 -16.35
CA ASN A 183 -6.42 12.13 -16.22
C ASN A 183 -5.49 12.37 -15.00
N ARG A 184 -5.92 13.16 -13.99
CA ARG A 184 -5.10 13.39 -12.79
C ARG A 184 -4.62 12.10 -12.10
N LYS A 185 -5.32 10.99 -12.30
CA LYS A 185 -5.02 9.66 -11.75
C LYS A 185 -4.24 8.76 -12.70
N ALA A 186 -3.86 9.23 -13.88
CA ALA A 186 -3.05 8.42 -14.78
C ALA A 186 -1.69 8.17 -14.15
N ILE A 187 -1.40 6.93 -13.81
CA ILE A 187 -0.15 6.51 -13.16
C ILE A 187 0.96 6.51 -14.21
N TYR A 188 2.09 7.15 -13.91
CA TYR A 188 3.27 7.20 -14.78
C TYR A 188 4.42 6.31 -14.30
N LYS A 189 4.38 5.83 -13.06
CA LYS A 189 5.40 4.94 -12.48
C LYS A 189 4.71 3.74 -11.82
N TYR A 190 5.01 2.52 -12.26
CA TYR A 190 4.37 1.29 -11.81
C TYR A 190 5.30 0.09 -11.97
N ILE A 191 5.08 -0.98 -11.22
CA ILE A 191 5.75 -2.27 -11.39
C ILE A 191 5.26 -2.91 -12.69
N GLY A 192 6.18 -3.30 -13.55
CA GLY A 192 5.89 -3.81 -14.89
C GLY A 192 6.26 -2.83 -16.01
N GLN A 193 6.70 -1.61 -15.66
CA GLN A 193 7.22 -0.69 -16.66
C GLN A 193 8.54 -1.18 -17.26
N LYS A 194 8.68 -1.02 -18.57
CA LYS A 194 9.86 -1.49 -19.32
C LYS A 194 11.04 -0.53 -19.27
N THR A 195 10.81 0.70 -18.85
CA THR A 195 11.85 1.69 -18.61
C THR A 195 12.48 1.46 -17.23
N THR A 196 13.65 2.02 -16.98
CA THR A 196 14.29 1.93 -15.67
C THR A 196 13.34 2.44 -14.59
N LEU A 197 13.00 1.56 -13.64
CA LEU A 197 12.20 1.91 -12.48
C LEU A 197 13.10 2.42 -11.35
N ILE A 198 12.80 3.61 -10.84
CA ILE A 198 13.42 4.17 -9.64
C ILE A 198 12.32 4.33 -8.60
N PRO A 199 12.19 3.42 -7.62
CA PRO A 199 11.22 3.55 -6.55
C PRO A 199 11.60 4.68 -5.60
N ASP A 200 10.61 5.30 -4.99
CA ASP A 200 10.83 6.31 -3.96
C ASP A 200 10.98 5.63 -2.59
N ILE A 201 11.94 6.11 -1.79
CA ILE A 201 12.23 5.58 -0.46
C ILE A 201 12.18 6.74 0.53
N PHE A 202 11.27 6.64 1.50
CA PHE A 202 11.04 7.65 2.53
C PHE A 202 11.46 7.10 3.89
N GLU A 203 12.09 7.95 4.70
CA GLU A 203 12.27 7.69 6.12
C GLU A 203 10.98 8.01 6.87
N ILE A 204 10.58 7.14 7.78
CA ILE A 204 9.49 7.44 8.70
C ILE A 204 10.11 8.15 9.90
N GLU A 205 10.14 9.48 9.80
CA GLU A 205 10.52 10.33 10.91
C GLU A 205 9.57 10.08 12.09
N ASP A 206 10.04 10.27 13.32
CA ASP A 206 9.22 10.06 14.52
C ASP A 206 8.60 8.66 14.68
N TYR A 207 9.16 7.63 14.02
CA TYR A 207 8.67 6.26 14.06
C TYR A 207 8.34 5.78 15.50
N SER A 208 9.19 6.13 16.46
CA SER A 208 9.00 5.78 17.88
C SER A 208 7.82 6.45 18.55
N SER A 209 7.32 7.57 18.01
CA SER A 209 6.19 8.34 18.55
C SER A 209 4.88 8.11 17.81
N CYS A 210 4.91 7.33 16.72
CA CYS A 210 3.72 7.00 15.95
C CYS A 210 2.80 6.07 16.76
N SER A 211 1.51 6.35 16.69
CA SER A 211 0.47 5.45 17.19
C SER A 211 0.04 4.47 16.13
N TYR A 212 0.00 4.93 14.85
CA TYR A 212 -0.39 4.09 13.71
C TYR A 212 0.47 4.39 12.48
N ILE A 213 0.66 3.33 11.67
CA ILE A 213 1.01 3.43 10.25
C ILE A 213 -0.14 2.84 9.45
N LEU A 214 -0.62 3.55 8.43
CA LEU A 214 -1.64 3.10 7.49
C LEU A 214 -1.02 2.95 6.10
N LEU A 215 -1.17 1.79 5.49
CA LEU A 215 -0.94 1.56 4.05
C LEU A 215 -2.30 1.33 3.40
N CYS A 216 -2.56 1.91 2.23
CA CYS A 216 -3.81 1.68 1.52
C CYS A 216 -3.68 1.86 0.00
N THR A 217 -4.56 1.21 -0.74
CA THR A 217 -4.78 1.44 -2.17
C THR A 217 -5.66 2.66 -2.39
N ASP A 218 -5.75 3.15 -3.62
CA ASP A 218 -6.49 4.36 -3.99
C ASP A 218 -8.00 4.24 -3.75
N GLY A 219 -8.55 3.02 -3.72
CA GLY A 219 -9.95 2.78 -3.40
C GLY A 219 -10.39 3.37 -2.05
N LEU A 220 -9.47 3.53 -1.10
CA LEU A 220 -9.73 4.22 0.16
C LEU A 220 -9.63 5.74 0.00
N THR A 221 -8.52 6.23 -0.54
CA THR A 221 -8.16 7.66 -0.58
C THR A 221 -8.83 8.45 -1.68
N ASP A 222 -9.40 7.77 -2.64
CA ASP A 222 -10.29 8.37 -3.65
C ASP A 222 -11.61 8.85 -3.08
N VAL A 223 -11.98 8.32 -1.92
CA VAL A 223 -13.31 8.50 -1.33
C VAL A 223 -13.25 9.20 0.01
N LEU A 224 -12.26 8.90 0.82
CA LEU A 224 -12.08 9.51 2.13
C LEU A 224 -10.98 10.57 2.06
N SER A 225 -11.27 11.73 2.65
CA SER A 225 -10.27 12.77 2.85
C SER A 225 -9.32 12.41 4.01
N ASP A 226 -8.14 13.03 4.03
CA ASP A 226 -7.19 12.86 5.10
C ASP A 226 -7.78 13.24 6.47
N ASP A 227 -8.63 14.28 6.55
CA ASP A 227 -9.32 14.69 7.78
C ASP A 227 -10.25 13.60 8.32
N GLU A 228 -10.90 12.85 7.43
CA GLU A 228 -11.80 11.76 7.83
C GLU A 228 -11.00 10.54 8.31
N ILE A 229 -9.91 10.21 7.64
CA ILE A 229 -8.98 9.15 8.08
C ILE A 229 -8.39 9.56 9.44
N GLU A 230 -7.93 10.81 9.59
CA GLU A 230 -7.42 11.36 10.86
C GLU A 230 -8.44 11.21 11.98
N SER A 231 -9.70 11.58 11.73
CA SER A 231 -10.79 11.48 12.71
C SER A 231 -11.03 10.04 13.18
N VAL A 232 -11.02 9.07 12.26
CA VAL A 232 -11.17 7.64 12.61
C VAL A 232 -9.99 7.14 13.43
N LEU A 233 -8.76 7.46 13.02
CA LEU A 233 -7.55 7.01 13.73
C LEU A 233 -7.42 7.69 15.10
N GLY A 234 -7.86 8.94 15.24
CA GLY A 234 -7.84 9.71 16.49
C GLY A 234 -8.89 9.29 17.52
N SER A 235 -9.91 8.49 17.12
CA SER A 235 -10.92 8.01 18.05
C SER A 235 -10.32 7.10 19.12
N THR A 236 -10.58 7.40 20.40
CA THR A 236 -10.07 6.61 21.54
C THR A 236 -11.01 5.51 21.99
N ASP A 237 -12.27 5.54 21.54
CA ASP A 237 -13.34 4.67 22.05
C ASP A 237 -13.44 3.34 21.29
N ILE A 238 -12.66 3.18 20.23
CA ILE A 238 -12.68 2.00 19.35
C ILE A 238 -11.26 1.46 19.14
N ASP A 239 -11.15 0.13 19.07
CA ASP A 239 -9.89 -0.57 18.83
C ASP A 239 -9.47 -0.55 17.35
N ILE A 240 -8.27 -1.01 17.06
CA ILE A 240 -7.71 -1.07 15.70
C ILE A 240 -8.57 -1.87 14.73
N ASN A 241 -9.22 -2.97 15.18
CA ASN A 241 -10.09 -3.75 14.30
C ASN A 241 -11.30 -2.92 13.87
N ARG A 242 -11.92 -2.20 14.83
CA ARG A 242 -13.08 -1.36 14.55
C ARG A 242 -12.70 -0.12 13.72
N LYS A 243 -11.50 0.46 13.93
CA LYS A 243 -10.97 1.55 13.08
C LYS A 243 -10.83 1.09 11.64
N SER A 244 -10.16 -0.04 11.42
CA SER A 244 -9.96 -0.61 10.08
C SER A 244 -11.30 -0.90 9.38
N GLN A 245 -12.25 -1.52 10.10
CA GLN A 245 -13.58 -1.79 9.56
C GLN A 245 -14.36 -0.51 9.26
N LEU A 246 -14.25 0.52 10.12
CA LEU A 246 -14.95 1.78 9.93
C LEU A 246 -14.45 2.53 8.68
N LEU A 247 -13.14 2.51 8.41
CA LEU A 247 -12.58 3.10 7.19
C LEU A 247 -13.16 2.43 5.94
N ILE A 248 -13.23 1.11 5.90
CA ILE A 248 -13.86 0.35 4.81
C ILE A 248 -15.36 0.69 4.68
N ASP A 249 -16.10 0.64 5.81
CA ASP A 249 -17.54 0.92 5.82
C ASP A 249 -17.87 2.33 5.30
N LEU A 250 -17.05 3.32 5.66
CA LEU A 250 -17.20 4.70 5.18
C LEU A 250 -16.92 4.81 3.68
N ALA A 251 -15.87 4.16 3.19
CA ALA A 251 -15.54 4.16 1.77
C ALA A 251 -16.65 3.48 0.95
N LEU A 252 -17.13 2.31 1.36
CA LEU A 252 -18.21 1.58 0.69
C LEU A 252 -19.52 2.37 0.64
N LYS A 253 -19.85 3.10 1.72
CA LYS A 253 -21.09 3.91 1.78
C LYS A 253 -21.07 5.08 0.80
N ARG A 254 -19.91 5.66 0.50
CA ARG A 254 -19.80 6.82 -0.40
C ARG A 254 -19.87 6.47 -1.87
N ARG A 255 -19.40 5.30 -2.25
CA ARG A 255 -19.39 4.82 -3.65
C ARG A 255 -20.40 3.71 -3.88
N LEU A 256 -21.69 4.03 -3.79
CA LEU A 256 -22.76 3.03 -3.99
C LEU A 256 -22.76 2.38 -5.38
N ASN A 257 -22.21 3.04 -6.42
CA ASN A 257 -22.31 2.56 -7.81
C ASN A 257 -21.00 2.64 -8.64
N ALA A 258 -19.86 2.97 -8.06
CA ALA A 258 -18.59 3.12 -8.79
C ALA A 258 -17.37 2.92 -7.89
N GLY A 259 -17.43 1.92 -7.00
CA GLY A 259 -16.36 1.65 -6.05
C GLY A 259 -15.26 0.80 -6.67
N ASP A 260 -14.02 1.12 -6.37
CA ASP A 260 -12.86 0.28 -6.67
C ASP A 260 -12.65 -0.78 -5.58
N ASN A 261 -11.74 -1.70 -5.80
CA ASN A 261 -11.19 -2.54 -4.76
C ASN A 261 -10.59 -1.65 -3.66
N ILE A 262 -10.72 -2.04 -2.40
CA ILE A 262 -10.25 -1.26 -1.25
C ILE A 262 -9.38 -2.15 -0.38
N THR A 263 -8.10 -1.85 -0.30
CA THR A 263 -7.18 -2.59 0.56
C THR A 263 -6.47 -1.65 1.52
N LEU A 264 -6.42 -2.03 2.79
CA LEU A 264 -5.65 -1.32 3.81
C LEU A 264 -4.93 -2.27 4.77
N ILE A 265 -3.80 -1.79 5.29
CA ILE A 265 -3.07 -2.38 6.42
C ILE A 265 -2.92 -1.28 7.47
N LEU A 266 -3.45 -1.50 8.66
CA LEU A 266 -3.30 -0.60 9.81
C LEU A 266 -2.40 -1.27 10.85
N ILE A 267 -1.32 -0.60 11.22
CA ILE A 267 -0.31 -1.06 12.19
C ILE A 267 -0.40 -0.17 13.42
N GLU A 268 -0.54 -0.75 14.62
CA GLU A 268 -0.64 -0.08 15.92
C GLU A 268 0.60 -0.38 16.76
N PHE A 269 1.22 0.66 17.31
CA PHE A 269 2.43 0.61 18.15
C PHE A 269 2.14 0.81 19.62
#